data_c60f41b935d19c6efd5d0ad21ef44f17
#
_entry.id   c60f41b935d19c6efd5d0ad21ef44f17
#
_cell.length_a   1.000
_cell.length_b   1.000
_cell.length_c   1.000
_cell.angle_alpha   90.00
_cell.angle_beta   90.00
_cell.angle_gamma   90.00
#
_symmetry.space_group_name_H-M   'P 1'
#
loop_
_entity.id
_entity.type
_entity.pdbx_description
1 polymer ?
#
loop_
_entity_poly.entity_id
_entity_poly.type
_entity_poly.pdbx_seq_one_letter_code
_entity_poly.pdbx_strand_id
1 'polypeptide(L)'
;MGRKKKSLVEKSPVKLRQRKLADGRLSLFLDRSVDGGHEYEFLKLYLVPETDTKSKRENTRTLRKAEDILHERTEALIGAKVEAQPKRPGADMLLSEWLQTSHDNHEKRGAKDLGSIRSVKRALHMFRPDVRLSEIDKQFCLDLIDWLRNTYKHRRTGKPVSARTGDTYCQTFRTALNEAVREGLICKNPWNLLETVEKIKKPESKREYLTIDEVKRMAETPCPNELVKKAYMFSCFTGLRISDVKGLEWKDVYIDNGQTYISVMMQKTNAPVYIPLSKQAMKWMPEKKDAATGGHVFNTLVNFGNVNENLKKWAKAAGVNKHVSYHTSRHTFATMMLTLGADIYTVSKLLGHRSVKHTQIYAKIIDKKKDEAVSLADTVF
;
A
#
# COMPACT_ATOMS: atom_id res chain seq x y z
N MET A 1 34.20 12.72 2.79
CA MET A 1 33.79 13.21 4.13
C MET A 1 32.29 13.03 4.29
N GLY A 2 31.89 11.98 5.02
CA GLY A 2 30.48 11.62 5.23
C GLY A 2 29.84 12.44 6.34
N ARG A 3 28.79 13.21 6.03
CA ARG A 3 27.96 13.89 7.04
C ARG A 3 27.24 12.83 7.89
N LYS A 4 27.59 12.74 9.18
CA LYS A 4 26.83 12.00 10.18
C LYS A 4 25.40 12.52 10.24
N LYS A 5 24.39 11.70 9.92
CA LYS A 5 22.99 11.99 10.22
C LYS A 5 22.83 12.13 11.73
N LYS A 6 22.52 13.33 12.22
CA LYS A 6 22.03 13.53 13.59
C LYS A 6 20.68 12.79 13.71
N SER A 7 20.61 11.79 14.58
CA SER A 7 19.34 11.19 15.00
C SER A 7 18.54 12.26 15.75
N LEU A 8 17.35 12.59 15.24
CA LEU A 8 16.34 13.36 15.95
C LEU A 8 15.64 12.43 16.98
N VAL A 9 16.39 11.97 17.98
CA VAL A 9 15.79 11.45 19.21
C VAL A 9 15.62 12.67 20.10
N GLU A 10 14.38 13.16 20.24
CA GLU A 10 14.06 14.16 21.26
C GLU A 10 14.51 13.62 22.62
N LYS A 11 15.40 14.35 23.28
CA LYS A 11 15.88 13.97 24.62
C LYS A 11 14.68 14.02 25.56
N SER A 12 14.40 12.90 26.25
CA SER A 12 13.34 12.85 27.27
C SER A 12 13.45 14.07 28.20
N PRO A 13 12.34 14.79 28.43
CA PRO A 13 12.32 15.99 29.29
C PRO A 13 12.59 15.67 30.75
N VAL A 14 12.48 14.40 31.15
CA VAL A 14 12.77 13.91 32.51
C VAL A 14 13.80 12.77 32.41
N LYS A 15 14.74 12.75 33.32
CA LYS A 15 15.81 11.73 33.39
C LYS A 15 15.87 11.14 34.78
N LEU A 16 15.94 9.81 34.86
CA LEU A 16 16.24 9.11 36.10
C LEU A 16 17.74 9.25 36.38
N ARG A 17 18.08 9.75 37.57
CA ARG A 17 19.45 9.89 38.06
C ARG A 17 19.64 9.25 39.42
N GLN A 18 20.88 9.03 39.80
CA GLN A 18 21.26 8.45 41.09
C GLN A 18 22.33 9.28 41.80
N ARG A 19 22.24 9.35 43.12
CA ARG A 19 23.21 10.03 43.99
C ARG A 19 23.69 9.06 45.05
N LYS A 20 25.01 8.98 45.24
CA LYS A 20 25.63 8.16 46.29
C LYS A 20 25.42 8.80 47.66
N LEU A 21 25.00 7.98 48.62
CA LEU A 21 24.82 8.37 50.03
C LEU A 21 26.05 7.94 50.86
N ALA A 22 26.21 8.51 52.05
CA ALA A 22 27.33 8.22 52.95
C ALA A 22 27.37 6.76 53.43
N ASP A 23 26.19 6.07 53.47
CA ASP A 23 26.04 4.67 53.84
C ASP A 23 26.26 3.68 52.69
N GLY A 24 26.73 4.16 51.55
CA GLY A 24 27.01 3.37 50.34
C GLY A 24 25.83 3.06 49.46
N ARG A 25 24.61 3.39 49.85
CA ARG A 25 23.40 3.25 49.01
C ARG A 25 23.36 4.34 47.91
N LEU A 26 22.58 4.10 46.84
CA LEU A 26 22.32 5.08 45.81
C LEU A 26 20.86 5.54 45.91
N SER A 27 20.63 6.83 46.13
CA SER A 27 19.29 7.45 46.11
C SER A 27 18.91 7.77 44.66
N LEU A 28 17.70 7.35 44.25
CA LEU A 28 17.15 7.62 42.94
C LEU A 28 16.32 8.91 42.94
N PHE A 29 16.48 9.71 41.89
CA PHE A 29 15.71 10.95 41.71
C PHE A 29 15.47 11.22 40.23
N LEU A 30 14.44 11.98 39.93
CA LEU A 30 14.13 12.48 38.61
C LEU A 30 14.75 13.89 38.45
N ASP A 31 15.40 14.13 37.32
CA ASP A 31 15.96 15.39 36.90
C ASP A 31 15.13 15.94 35.72
N ARG A 32 14.43 17.04 35.95
CA ARG A 32 13.56 17.72 34.98
C ARG A 32 14.17 19.05 34.59
N SER A 33 14.35 19.28 33.29
CA SER A 33 14.78 20.59 32.78
C SER A 33 13.56 21.51 32.63
N VAL A 34 13.56 22.67 33.28
CA VAL A 34 12.49 23.66 33.26
C VAL A 34 13.13 25.06 33.02
N ASP A 35 12.74 25.73 31.95
CA ASP A 35 13.09 27.13 31.60
C ASP A 35 14.54 27.54 31.89
N GLY A 36 15.50 26.69 31.51
CA GLY A 36 16.93 26.93 31.71
C GLY A 36 17.48 26.50 33.06
N GLY A 37 16.66 25.96 33.97
CA GLY A 37 17.04 25.36 35.25
C GLY A 37 16.77 23.87 35.32
N HIS A 38 17.04 23.29 36.49
CA HIS A 38 16.77 21.88 36.80
C HIS A 38 15.95 21.79 38.08
N GLU A 39 14.88 20.98 38.02
CA GLU A 39 14.10 20.56 39.17
C GLU A 39 14.39 19.10 39.49
N TYR A 40 14.53 18.76 40.78
CA TYR A 40 14.84 17.40 41.24
C TYR A 40 13.71 16.86 42.10
N GLU A 41 13.12 15.73 41.69
CA GLU A 41 12.13 14.96 42.46
C GLU A 41 12.80 13.70 43.05
N PHE A 42 13.01 13.69 44.40
CA PHE A 42 13.58 12.54 45.06
C PHE A 42 12.53 11.44 45.29
N LEU A 43 12.72 10.26 44.71
CA LEU A 43 11.73 9.17 44.70
C LEU A 43 11.66 8.41 46.04
N LYS A 44 12.58 8.68 46.98
CA LYS A 44 12.76 7.88 48.22
C LYS A 44 12.98 6.37 47.94
N LEU A 45 13.51 6.07 46.78
CA LEU A 45 13.93 4.73 46.36
C LEU A 45 15.46 4.66 46.39
N TYR A 46 15.96 3.55 46.95
CA TYR A 46 17.37 3.38 47.19
C TYR A 46 17.87 2.06 46.61
N LEU A 47 19.01 2.09 45.94
CA LEU A 47 19.72 0.90 45.52
C LEU A 47 20.76 0.58 46.60
N VAL A 48 20.81 -0.68 47.01
CA VAL A 48 21.82 -1.21 47.97
C VAL A 48 23.04 -1.73 47.25
N PRO A 49 24.22 -1.79 47.88
CA PRO A 49 25.39 -2.41 47.31
C PRO A 49 25.11 -3.89 46.95
N GLU A 50 25.48 -4.28 45.71
CA GLU A 50 25.24 -5.65 45.20
C GLU A 50 26.29 -6.63 45.78
N THR A 51 26.01 -7.20 46.93
CA THR A 51 26.89 -8.17 47.59
C THR A 51 26.44 -9.63 47.36
N ASP A 52 25.17 -9.83 47.03
CA ASP A 52 24.56 -11.13 46.80
C ASP A 52 23.41 -11.11 45.79
N THR A 53 22.87 -12.31 45.49
CA THR A 53 21.74 -12.45 44.54
C THR A 53 20.43 -11.80 45.04
N LYS A 54 20.28 -11.64 46.36
CA LYS A 54 19.11 -11.05 46.99
C LYS A 54 19.12 -9.51 46.79
N SER A 55 20.25 -8.86 47.08
CA SER A 55 20.42 -7.41 46.86
C SER A 55 20.30 -7.05 45.38
N LYS A 56 20.77 -7.91 44.46
CA LYS A 56 20.61 -7.71 43.02
C LYS A 56 19.14 -7.77 42.60
N ARG A 57 18.34 -8.71 43.13
CA ARG A 57 16.89 -8.80 42.87
C ARG A 57 16.14 -7.61 43.45
N GLU A 58 16.52 -7.15 44.63
CA GLU A 58 15.94 -5.97 45.27
C GLU A 58 16.18 -4.70 44.44
N ASN A 59 17.42 -4.51 43.99
CA ASN A 59 17.80 -3.40 43.12
C ASN A 59 17.00 -3.43 41.78
N THR A 60 16.81 -4.61 41.18
CA THR A 60 16.01 -4.77 39.96
C THR A 60 14.54 -4.36 40.17
N ARG A 61 13.95 -4.72 41.30
CA ARG A 61 12.59 -4.30 41.65
C ARG A 61 12.48 -2.80 41.90
N THR A 62 13.49 -2.23 42.56
CA THR A 62 13.55 -0.79 42.85
C THR A 62 13.71 0.03 41.59
N LEU A 63 14.55 -0.40 40.66
CA LEU A 63 14.72 0.23 39.36
C LEU A 63 13.46 0.20 38.54
N ARG A 64 12.75 -0.93 38.47
CA ARG A 64 11.45 -1.00 37.75
C ARG A 64 10.44 0.00 38.30
N LYS A 65 10.30 0.10 39.64
CA LYS A 65 9.43 1.11 40.24
C LYS A 65 9.82 2.53 39.88
N ALA A 66 11.12 2.80 39.81
CA ALA A 66 11.61 4.14 39.44
C ALA A 66 11.36 4.43 37.95
N GLU A 67 11.46 3.43 37.08
CA GLU A 67 11.15 3.53 35.64
C GLU A 67 9.63 3.74 35.41
N ASP A 68 8.76 3.06 36.19
CA ASP A 68 7.32 3.28 36.13
C ASP A 68 6.94 4.71 36.49
N ILE A 69 7.55 5.26 37.57
CA ILE A 69 7.35 6.66 38.00
C ILE A 69 7.89 7.62 36.95
N LEU A 70 9.06 7.35 36.37
CA LEU A 70 9.63 8.14 35.27
C LEU A 70 8.69 8.21 34.08
N HIS A 71 8.08 7.08 33.72
CA HIS A 71 7.11 6.99 32.61
C HIS A 71 5.88 7.83 32.91
N GLU A 72 5.29 7.66 34.10
CA GLU A 72 4.11 8.43 34.55
C GLU A 72 4.39 9.96 34.54
N ARG A 73 5.52 10.40 35.07
CA ARG A 73 5.89 11.83 35.09
C ARG A 73 6.17 12.37 33.67
N THR A 74 6.77 11.55 32.81
CA THR A 74 7.02 11.92 31.42
C THR A 74 5.72 12.08 30.64
N GLU A 75 4.77 11.14 30.80
CA GLU A 75 3.44 11.20 30.19
C GLU A 75 2.63 12.41 30.71
N ALA A 76 2.66 12.67 32.01
CA ALA A 76 1.98 13.83 32.60
C ALA A 76 2.53 15.16 32.05
N LEU A 77 3.85 15.30 31.88
CA LEU A 77 4.46 16.48 31.30
C LEU A 77 4.17 16.66 29.81
N ILE A 78 4.13 15.56 29.06
CA ILE A 78 3.74 15.56 27.66
C ILE A 78 2.26 15.95 27.55
N GLY A 79 1.40 15.38 28.38
CA GLY A 79 -0.03 15.71 28.46
C GLY A 79 -0.26 17.21 28.81
N ALA A 80 0.39 17.72 29.85
CA ALA A 80 0.28 19.12 30.25
C ALA A 80 0.82 20.10 29.18
N LYS A 81 1.88 19.73 28.46
CA LYS A 81 2.36 20.52 27.32
C LYS A 81 1.40 20.51 26.13
N VAL A 82 0.67 19.42 25.94
CA VAL A 82 -0.38 19.30 24.90
C VAL A 82 -1.59 20.16 25.25
N GLU A 83 -2.01 20.20 26.53
CA GLU A 83 -3.12 21.03 27.00
C GLU A 83 -2.78 22.53 27.06
N ALA A 84 -1.52 22.88 27.29
CA ALA A 84 -1.04 24.28 27.36
C ALA A 84 -0.73 24.89 25.98
N GLN A 85 -0.80 24.14 24.89
CA GLN A 85 -0.63 24.72 23.56
C GLN A 85 -1.88 25.49 23.14
N PRO A 86 -1.77 26.76 22.67
CA PRO A 86 -2.92 27.48 22.15
C PRO A 86 -3.57 26.64 21.06
N LYS A 87 -4.92 26.52 21.09
CA LYS A 87 -5.69 25.82 20.07
C LYS A 87 -5.24 26.33 18.70
N ARG A 88 -4.67 25.43 17.90
CA ARG A 88 -4.19 25.80 16.57
C ARG A 88 -5.36 26.23 15.71
N PRO A 89 -5.19 27.25 14.84
CA PRO A 89 -6.22 27.58 13.88
C PRO A 89 -6.58 26.33 13.05
N GLY A 90 -7.85 25.90 13.11
CA GLY A 90 -8.34 24.73 12.40
C GLY A 90 -8.38 23.40 13.19
N ALA A 91 -7.88 23.33 14.43
CA ALA A 91 -8.03 22.13 15.27
C ALA A 91 -9.51 21.79 15.57
N ASP A 92 -10.37 22.79 15.59
CA ASP A 92 -11.83 22.65 15.76
C ASP A 92 -12.57 22.35 14.46
N MET A 93 -11.86 22.24 13.31
CA MET A 93 -12.42 21.82 12.03
C MET A 93 -12.97 20.40 12.10
N LEU A 94 -14.12 20.17 11.49
CA LEU A 94 -14.67 18.81 11.37
C LEU A 94 -13.77 17.95 10.48
N LEU A 95 -13.60 16.69 10.85
CA LEU A 95 -12.86 15.72 10.04
C LEU A 95 -13.44 15.60 8.61
N SER A 96 -14.77 15.69 8.49
CA SER A 96 -15.46 15.65 7.19
C SER A 96 -15.12 16.85 6.28
N GLU A 97 -14.93 18.03 6.85
CA GLU A 97 -14.50 19.24 6.15
C GLU A 97 -13.03 19.14 5.73
N TRP A 98 -12.17 18.66 6.64
CA TRP A 98 -10.78 18.40 6.32
C TRP A 98 -10.62 17.40 5.18
N LEU A 99 -11.35 16.29 5.21
CA LEU A 99 -11.31 15.30 4.13
C LEU A 99 -11.81 15.86 2.79
N GLN A 100 -12.76 16.81 2.81
CA GLN A 100 -13.16 17.52 1.60
C GLN A 100 -12.03 18.42 1.09
N THR A 101 -11.41 19.20 1.97
CA THR A 101 -10.26 20.05 1.64
C THR A 101 -9.10 19.24 1.07
N SER A 102 -8.76 18.11 1.71
CA SER A 102 -7.74 17.17 1.21
C SER A 102 -8.10 16.63 -0.18
N HIS A 103 -9.37 16.22 -0.40
CA HIS A 103 -9.85 15.79 -1.71
C HIS A 103 -9.65 16.88 -2.78
N ASP A 104 -10.07 18.11 -2.50
CA ASP A 104 -10.01 19.22 -3.44
C ASP A 104 -8.55 19.62 -3.75
N ASN A 105 -7.68 19.55 -2.74
CA ASN A 105 -6.24 19.76 -2.92
C ASN A 105 -5.61 18.68 -3.81
N HIS A 106 -6.00 17.42 -3.65
CA HIS A 106 -5.55 16.34 -4.52
C HIS A 106 -6.07 16.51 -5.95
N GLU A 107 -7.33 16.93 -6.13
CA GLU A 107 -7.92 17.21 -7.43
C GLU A 107 -7.19 18.34 -8.15
N LYS A 108 -6.93 19.47 -7.47
CA LYS A 108 -6.13 20.59 -7.99
C LYS A 108 -4.72 20.19 -8.42
N ARG A 109 -4.11 19.22 -7.73
CA ARG A 109 -2.80 18.65 -8.08
C ARG A 109 -2.85 17.60 -9.20
N GLY A 110 -4.03 17.37 -9.80
CA GLY A 110 -4.22 16.42 -10.90
C GLY A 110 -4.16 14.95 -10.49
N ALA A 111 -4.50 14.62 -9.24
CA ALA A 111 -4.56 13.23 -8.79
C ALA A 111 -5.65 12.46 -9.54
N LYS A 112 -5.27 11.33 -10.16
CA LYS A 112 -6.17 10.52 -11.00
C LYS A 112 -7.15 9.66 -10.20
N ASP A 113 -6.86 9.34 -8.93
CA ASP A 113 -7.70 8.48 -8.08
C ASP A 113 -8.12 9.21 -6.80
N LEU A 114 -9.28 9.84 -6.88
CA LEU A 114 -9.94 10.51 -5.75
C LEU A 114 -11.01 9.60 -5.10
N GLY A 115 -11.24 8.43 -5.68
CA GLY A 115 -12.29 7.50 -5.24
C GLY A 115 -12.08 6.98 -3.83
N SER A 116 -10.82 6.77 -3.43
CA SER A 116 -10.46 6.31 -2.09
C SER A 116 -10.79 7.35 -1.03
N ILE A 117 -10.50 8.63 -1.24
CA ILE A 117 -10.80 9.72 -0.29
C ILE A 117 -12.31 9.86 -0.13
N ARG A 118 -13.07 9.86 -1.24
CA ARG A 118 -14.54 9.90 -1.21
C ARG A 118 -15.15 8.73 -0.45
N SER A 119 -14.58 7.54 -0.60
CA SER A 119 -15.05 6.35 0.10
C SER A 119 -14.77 6.42 1.60
N VAL A 120 -13.60 6.89 1.99
CA VAL A 120 -13.20 7.10 3.39
C VAL A 120 -14.05 8.19 4.03
N LYS A 121 -14.26 9.34 3.36
CA LYS A 121 -15.15 10.40 3.85
C LYS A 121 -16.54 9.86 4.19
N ARG A 122 -17.11 9.04 3.28
CA ARG A 122 -18.42 8.41 3.51
C ARG A 122 -18.40 7.43 4.68
N ALA A 123 -17.38 6.61 4.79
CA ALA A 123 -17.25 5.64 5.88
C ALA A 123 -17.13 6.36 7.23
N LEU A 124 -16.30 7.40 7.32
CA LEU A 124 -16.12 8.20 8.53
C LEU A 124 -17.38 8.97 8.95
N HIS A 125 -18.14 9.48 7.96
CA HIS A 125 -19.43 10.11 8.23
C HIS A 125 -20.46 9.10 8.83
N MET A 126 -20.39 7.83 8.43
CA MET A 126 -21.23 6.78 9.02
C MET A 126 -20.70 6.32 10.39
N PHE A 127 -19.42 6.46 10.66
CA PHE A 127 -18.80 6.07 11.92
C PHE A 127 -19.01 7.13 13.01
N ARG A 128 -18.54 8.35 12.76
CA ARG A 128 -18.70 9.53 13.64
C ARG A 128 -18.76 10.79 12.77
N PRO A 129 -19.98 11.32 12.47
CA PRO A 129 -20.12 12.42 11.51
C PRO A 129 -19.52 13.74 11.98
N ASP A 130 -19.63 14.03 13.30
CA ASP A 130 -19.34 15.35 13.87
C ASP A 130 -17.98 15.42 14.61
N VAL A 131 -17.09 14.45 14.36
CA VAL A 131 -15.78 14.41 15.02
C VAL A 131 -14.88 15.54 14.50
N ARG A 132 -14.20 16.22 15.43
CA ARG A 132 -13.22 17.28 15.12
C ARG A 132 -11.82 16.72 15.01
N LEU A 133 -10.93 17.41 14.32
CA LEU A 133 -9.52 16.99 14.20
C LEU A 133 -8.83 16.91 15.56
N SER A 134 -9.18 17.77 16.51
CA SER A 134 -8.66 17.77 17.89
C SER A 134 -9.06 16.54 18.72
N GLU A 135 -10.16 15.87 18.35
CA GLU A 135 -10.69 14.72 19.06
C GLU A 135 -10.13 13.38 18.54
N ILE A 136 -9.32 13.43 17.48
CA ILE A 136 -8.73 12.24 16.88
C ILE A 136 -7.48 11.86 17.68
N ASP A 137 -7.62 10.86 18.52
CA ASP A 137 -6.56 10.25 19.31
C ASP A 137 -6.25 8.80 18.89
N LYS A 138 -5.41 8.10 19.65
CA LYS A 138 -5.13 6.67 19.43
C LYS A 138 -6.39 5.82 19.53
N GLN A 139 -7.24 6.12 20.53
CA GLN A 139 -8.46 5.34 20.78
C GLN A 139 -9.45 5.47 19.63
N PHE A 140 -9.65 6.70 19.09
CA PHE A 140 -10.45 6.89 17.88
C PHE A 140 -9.97 6.03 16.72
N CYS A 141 -8.66 5.93 16.51
CA CYS A 141 -8.08 5.10 15.44
C CYS A 141 -8.35 3.61 15.66
N LEU A 142 -8.28 3.13 16.90
CA LEU A 142 -8.61 1.75 17.28
C LEU A 142 -10.10 1.44 17.06
N ASP A 143 -10.98 2.33 17.52
CA ASP A 143 -12.44 2.21 17.36
C ASP A 143 -12.81 2.18 15.86
N LEU A 144 -12.18 3.02 15.04
CA LEU A 144 -12.39 3.01 13.59
C LEU A 144 -11.98 1.68 12.95
N ILE A 145 -10.85 1.13 13.37
CA ILE A 145 -10.36 -0.16 12.88
C ILE A 145 -11.35 -1.27 13.26
N ASP A 146 -11.78 -1.30 14.50
CA ASP A 146 -12.75 -2.30 14.99
C ASP A 146 -14.08 -2.18 14.24
N TRP A 147 -14.60 -0.97 14.10
CA TRP A 147 -15.83 -0.72 13.34
C TRP A 147 -15.74 -1.15 11.88
N LEU A 148 -14.61 -0.87 11.20
CA LEU A 148 -14.37 -1.30 9.82
C LEU A 148 -14.31 -2.83 9.69
N ARG A 149 -13.79 -3.53 10.71
CA ARG A 149 -13.68 -5.00 10.72
C ARG A 149 -15.02 -5.68 10.95
N ASN A 150 -15.78 -5.17 11.91
CA ASN A 150 -16.88 -5.91 12.52
C ASN A 150 -18.26 -5.37 12.16
N THR A 151 -18.38 -4.07 11.86
CA THR A 151 -19.67 -3.41 11.73
C THR A 151 -19.93 -2.87 10.32
N TYR A 152 -18.91 -2.26 9.69
CA TYR A 152 -19.11 -1.54 8.43
C TYR A 152 -19.41 -2.48 7.25
N LYS A 153 -20.54 -2.20 6.59
CA LYS A 153 -20.97 -2.91 5.38
C LYS A 153 -20.91 -2.00 4.16
N HIS A 154 -20.49 -2.55 3.05
CA HIS A 154 -20.45 -1.82 1.78
C HIS A 154 -21.88 -1.48 1.31
N ARG A 155 -22.18 -0.20 1.13
CA ARG A 155 -23.54 0.30 0.83
C ARG A 155 -24.25 -0.43 -0.30
N ARG A 156 -23.55 -0.70 -1.42
CA ARG A 156 -24.14 -1.30 -2.62
C ARG A 156 -24.42 -2.79 -2.49
N THR A 157 -23.60 -3.50 -1.71
CA THR A 157 -23.66 -4.98 -1.64
C THR A 157 -24.21 -5.47 -0.30
N GLY A 158 -24.32 -4.62 0.71
CA GLY A 158 -24.69 -5.01 2.07
C GLY A 158 -23.70 -5.94 2.78
N LYS A 159 -22.59 -6.31 2.12
CA LYS A 159 -21.60 -7.24 2.65
C LYS A 159 -20.54 -6.50 3.47
N PRO A 160 -19.94 -7.14 4.49
CA PRO A 160 -18.76 -6.61 5.17
C PRO A 160 -17.66 -6.25 4.17
N VAL A 161 -16.90 -5.21 4.45
CA VAL A 161 -15.75 -4.86 3.60
C VAL A 161 -14.64 -5.88 3.80
N SER A 162 -13.91 -6.16 2.72
CA SER A 162 -12.74 -7.03 2.81
C SER A 162 -11.63 -6.37 3.64
N ALA A 163 -10.78 -7.18 4.30
CA ALA A 163 -9.62 -6.68 5.03
C ALA A 163 -8.72 -5.79 4.15
N ARG A 164 -8.61 -6.07 2.84
CA ARG A 164 -7.91 -5.22 1.88
C ARG A 164 -8.57 -3.84 1.73
N THR A 165 -9.90 -3.78 1.66
CA THR A 165 -10.64 -2.52 1.55
C THR A 165 -10.51 -1.72 2.85
N GLY A 166 -10.63 -2.39 4.00
CA GLY A 166 -10.41 -1.79 5.31
C GLY A 166 -9.00 -1.21 5.44
N ASP A 167 -7.96 -1.97 5.07
CA ASP A 167 -6.57 -1.46 5.04
C ASP A 167 -6.44 -0.23 4.12
N THR A 168 -7.05 -0.26 2.93
CA THR A 168 -7.03 0.90 2.02
C THR A 168 -7.66 2.12 2.66
N TYR A 169 -8.80 1.97 3.36
CA TYR A 169 -9.46 3.08 4.07
C TYR A 169 -8.55 3.63 5.18
N CYS A 170 -7.96 2.76 5.98
CA CYS A 170 -7.01 3.13 7.01
C CYS A 170 -5.79 3.88 6.46
N GLN A 171 -5.20 3.43 5.36
CA GLN A 171 -4.05 4.10 4.74
C GLN A 171 -4.42 5.47 4.17
N THR A 172 -5.60 5.59 3.54
CA THR A 172 -6.11 6.88 3.04
C THR A 172 -6.37 7.85 4.18
N PHE A 173 -6.98 7.40 5.26
CA PHE A 173 -7.20 8.19 6.47
C PHE A 173 -5.88 8.65 7.09
N ARG A 174 -4.92 7.73 7.27
CA ARG A 174 -3.57 8.06 7.73
C ARG A 174 -2.89 9.13 6.88
N THR A 175 -3.05 9.06 5.55
CA THR A 175 -2.49 10.04 4.61
C THR A 175 -3.11 11.41 4.83
N ALA A 176 -4.43 11.49 4.97
CA ALA A 176 -5.14 12.74 5.26
C ALA A 176 -4.73 13.35 6.60
N LEU A 177 -4.50 12.53 7.64
CA LEU A 177 -3.96 13.02 8.92
C LEU A 177 -2.50 13.52 8.80
N ASN A 178 -1.66 12.87 7.98
CA ASN A 178 -0.31 13.39 7.70
C ASN A 178 -0.36 14.73 6.97
N GLU A 179 -1.34 14.96 6.12
CA GLU A 179 -1.57 16.25 5.48
C GLU A 179 -2.01 17.31 6.50
N ALA A 180 -2.92 16.96 7.42
CA ALA A 180 -3.33 17.84 8.51
C ALA A 180 -2.15 18.26 9.41
N VAL A 181 -1.18 17.35 9.65
CA VAL A 181 0.06 17.69 10.35
C VAL A 181 0.91 18.68 9.55
N ARG A 182 1.05 18.50 8.24
CA ARG A 182 1.83 19.41 7.37
C ARG A 182 1.20 20.79 7.28
N GLU A 183 -0.12 20.86 7.26
CA GLU A 183 -0.87 22.13 7.27
C GLU A 183 -0.93 22.77 8.68
N GLY A 184 -0.34 22.14 9.69
CA GLY A 184 -0.28 22.66 11.05
C GLY A 184 -1.60 22.58 11.83
N LEU A 185 -2.61 21.86 11.32
CA LEU A 185 -3.92 21.70 11.97
C LEU A 185 -3.86 20.81 13.21
N ILE A 186 -3.02 19.77 13.18
CA ILE A 186 -2.73 18.87 14.30
C ILE A 186 -1.23 18.73 14.51
N CYS A 187 -0.80 18.47 15.75
CA CYS A 187 0.63 18.39 16.10
C CYS A 187 1.29 17.11 15.61
N LYS A 188 0.60 16.01 15.74
CA LYS A 188 1.08 14.65 15.42
C LYS A 188 -0.05 13.83 14.83
N ASN A 189 0.29 12.85 14.02
CA ASN A 189 -0.69 11.91 13.50
C ASN A 189 -0.88 10.78 14.51
N PRO A 190 -2.07 10.63 15.14
CA PRO A 190 -2.35 9.60 16.14
C PRO A 190 -2.21 8.17 15.58
N TRP A 191 -2.42 7.98 14.28
CA TRP A 191 -2.23 6.70 13.60
C TRP A 191 -0.82 6.11 13.78
N ASN A 192 0.18 6.97 13.98
CA ASN A 192 1.57 6.54 14.16
C ASN A 192 1.84 5.94 15.56
N LEU A 193 0.91 6.12 16.50
CA LEU A 193 0.94 5.50 17.84
C LEU A 193 0.43 4.05 17.84
N LEU A 194 -0.18 3.60 16.72
CA LEU A 194 -0.69 2.24 16.59
C LEU A 194 0.47 1.26 16.32
N GLU A 195 0.46 0.15 17.04
CA GLU A 195 1.34 -0.98 16.77
C GLU A 195 0.94 -1.72 15.49
N THR A 196 1.86 -2.52 14.95
CA THR A 196 1.59 -3.28 13.71
C THR A 196 0.47 -4.31 13.89
N VAL A 197 0.36 -4.89 15.09
CA VAL A 197 -0.65 -5.89 15.42
C VAL A 197 -2.06 -5.31 15.54
N GLU A 198 -2.18 -4.03 15.92
CA GLU A 198 -3.43 -3.29 16.04
C GLU A 198 -4.04 -2.97 14.67
N LYS A 199 -3.21 -2.83 13.63
CA LYS A 199 -3.62 -2.45 12.26
C LYS A 199 -4.31 -3.59 11.52
N ILE A 200 -5.12 -3.24 10.53
CA ILE A 200 -5.71 -4.24 9.64
C ILE A 200 -4.60 -4.90 8.81
N LYS A 201 -4.40 -6.20 9.01
CA LYS A 201 -3.41 -6.97 8.23
C LYS A 201 -3.92 -7.14 6.80
N LYS A 202 -3.16 -6.63 5.86
CA LYS A 202 -3.46 -6.79 4.44
C LYS A 202 -3.27 -8.26 4.04
N PRO A 203 -4.33 -8.92 3.52
CA PRO A 203 -4.19 -10.31 3.08
C PRO A 203 -3.26 -10.40 1.86
N GLU A 204 -2.51 -11.47 1.79
CA GLU A 204 -1.78 -11.81 0.58
C GLU A 204 -2.75 -11.96 -0.59
N SER A 205 -2.44 -11.35 -1.72
CA SER A 205 -3.28 -11.50 -2.91
C SER A 205 -2.78 -12.66 -3.76
N LYS A 206 -3.55 -13.73 -3.82
CA LYS A 206 -3.40 -14.71 -4.90
C LYS A 206 -3.79 -14.01 -6.20
N ARG A 207 -2.87 -13.97 -7.14
CA ARG A 207 -3.13 -13.42 -8.48
C ARG A 207 -3.40 -14.58 -9.42
N GLU A 208 -4.65 -14.65 -9.88
CA GLU A 208 -5.04 -15.65 -10.87
C GLU A 208 -4.39 -15.33 -12.22
N TYR A 209 -3.92 -16.36 -12.89
CA TYR A 209 -3.41 -16.33 -14.26
C TYR A 209 -3.83 -17.61 -14.98
N LEU A 210 -3.83 -17.56 -16.30
CA LEU A 210 -4.12 -18.70 -17.14
C LEU A 210 -2.82 -19.46 -17.46
N THR A 211 -2.88 -20.80 -17.43
CA THR A 211 -1.82 -21.64 -17.99
C THR A 211 -1.83 -21.54 -19.51
N ILE A 212 -0.76 -22.00 -20.17
CA ILE A 212 -0.68 -22.01 -21.63
C ILE A 212 -1.86 -22.82 -22.23
N ASP A 213 -2.21 -23.95 -21.63
CA ASP A 213 -3.32 -24.79 -22.10
C ASP A 213 -4.68 -24.13 -21.87
N GLU A 214 -4.87 -23.42 -20.77
CA GLU A 214 -6.07 -22.62 -20.55
C GLU A 214 -6.20 -21.49 -21.58
N VAL A 215 -5.09 -20.81 -21.94
CA VAL A 215 -5.08 -19.80 -23.00
C VAL A 215 -5.47 -20.41 -24.34
N LYS A 216 -4.95 -21.59 -24.69
CA LYS A 216 -5.33 -22.32 -25.92
C LYS A 216 -6.83 -22.67 -25.94
N ARG A 217 -7.35 -23.26 -24.85
CA ARG A 217 -8.79 -23.57 -24.76
C ARG A 217 -9.66 -22.33 -24.91
N MET A 218 -9.32 -21.25 -24.24
CA MET A 218 -10.04 -19.98 -24.39
C MET A 218 -9.97 -19.46 -25.83
N ALA A 219 -8.82 -19.55 -26.49
CA ALA A 219 -8.67 -19.12 -27.88
C ALA A 219 -9.62 -19.87 -28.82
N GLU A 220 -9.81 -21.19 -28.62
CA GLU A 220 -10.67 -22.07 -29.44
C GLU A 220 -12.15 -21.91 -29.10
N THR A 221 -12.48 -21.54 -27.86
CA THR A 221 -13.88 -21.42 -27.42
C THR A 221 -14.52 -20.10 -27.91
N PRO A 222 -15.75 -20.12 -28.46
CA PRO A 222 -16.50 -18.92 -28.81
C PRO A 222 -16.74 -18.00 -27.60
N CYS A 223 -16.57 -16.69 -27.79
CA CYS A 223 -16.84 -15.68 -26.78
C CYS A 223 -18.13 -14.93 -27.10
N PRO A 224 -18.97 -14.56 -26.11
CA PRO A 224 -20.18 -13.76 -26.34
C PRO A 224 -19.92 -12.41 -27.04
N ASN A 225 -18.69 -11.91 -26.93
CA ASN A 225 -18.27 -10.68 -27.60
C ASN A 225 -16.87 -10.88 -28.20
N GLU A 226 -16.82 -10.91 -29.54
CA GLU A 226 -15.59 -11.19 -30.28
C GLU A 226 -14.52 -10.09 -30.11
N LEU A 227 -14.93 -8.84 -29.97
CA LEU A 227 -14.00 -7.74 -29.71
C LEU A 227 -13.35 -7.87 -28.31
N VAL A 228 -14.12 -8.30 -27.31
CA VAL A 228 -13.59 -8.59 -25.96
C VAL A 228 -12.60 -9.74 -26.03
N LYS A 229 -12.90 -10.80 -26.81
CA LYS A 229 -11.99 -11.92 -27.05
C LYS A 229 -10.67 -11.43 -27.65
N LYS A 230 -10.74 -10.71 -28.76
CA LYS A 230 -9.55 -10.15 -29.43
C LYS A 230 -8.72 -9.29 -28.48
N ALA A 231 -9.33 -8.35 -27.78
CA ALA A 231 -8.63 -7.46 -26.85
C ALA A 231 -7.99 -8.22 -25.68
N TYR A 232 -8.69 -9.20 -25.10
CA TYR A 232 -8.17 -10.01 -24.01
C TYR A 232 -6.99 -10.88 -24.44
N MET A 233 -7.13 -11.59 -25.56
CA MET A 233 -6.07 -12.41 -26.11
C MET A 233 -4.86 -11.58 -26.53
N PHE A 234 -5.06 -10.42 -27.16
CA PHE A 234 -4.01 -9.45 -27.45
C PHE A 234 -3.25 -9.07 -26.17
N SER A 235 -3.98 -8.81 -25.08
CA SER A 235 -3.36 -8.53 -23.79
C SER A 235 -2.62 -9.71 -23.18
N CYS A 236 -3.03 -10.95 -23.45
CA CYS A 236 -2.29 -12.15 -23.04
C CYS A 236 -0.93 -12.27 -23.75
N PHE A 237 -0.76 -11.66 -24.93
CA PHE A 237 0.48 -11.71 -25.71
C PHE A 237 1.29 -10.39 -25.71
N THR A 238 0.76 -9.32 -25.12
CA THR A 238 1.45 -8.01 -25.02
C THR A 238 1.64 -7.52 -23.59
N GLY A 239 0.86 -8.06 -22.64
CA GLY A 239 0.87 -7.61 -21.25
C GLY A 239 0.19 -6.27 -21.00
N LEU A 240 -0.43 -5.64 -22.01
CA LEU A 240 -1.09 -4.34 -21.86
C LEU A 240 -2.28 -4.40 -20.89
N ARG A 241 -2.51 -3.31 -20.17
CA ARG A 241 -3.73 -3.13 -19.37
C ARG A 241 -4.90 -2.77 -20.29
N ILE A 242 -6.13 -3.03 -19.84
CA ILE A 242 -7.31 -2.65 -20.63
C ILE A 242 -7.36 -1.15 -20.94
N SER A 243 -6.90 -0.29 -20.03
CA SER A 243 -6.81 1.16 -20.28
C SER A 243 -5.89 1.47 -21.45
N ASP A 244 -4.76 0.77 -21.53
CA ASP A 244 -3.75 0.96 -22.57
C ASP A 244 -4.24 0.38 -23.91
N VAL A 245 -4.93 -0.76 -23.89
CA VAL A 245 -5.56 -1.36 -25.08
C VAL A 245 -6.68 -0.47 -25.62
N LYS A 246 -7.49 0.13 -24.76
CA LYS A 246 -8.54 1.09 -25.17
C LYS A 246 -7.98 2.35 -25.80
N GLY A 247 -6.85 2.81 -25.29
CA GLY A 247 -6.17 4.01 -25.80
C GLY A 247 -5.28 3.77 -27.00
N LEU A 248 -5.05 2.51 -27.40
CA LEU A 248 -4.15 2.17 -28.51
C LEU A 248 -4.74 2.63 -29.83
N GLU A 249 -3.99 3.46 -30.53
CA GLU A 249 -4.34 4.00 -31.85
C GLU A 249 -3.48 3.40 -32.96
N TRP A 250 -3.96 3.42 -34.19
CA TRP A 250 -3.18 2.91 -35.33
C TRP A 250 -1.89 3.69 -35.61
N LYS A 251 -1.79 4.93 -35.16
CA LYS A 251 -0.56 5.73 -35.23
C LYS A 251 0.54 5.19 -34.30
N ASP A 252 0.15 4.46 -33.24
CA ASP A 252 1.08 3.87 -32.27
C ASP A 252 1.65 2.54 -32.74
N VAL A 253 1.13 2.01 -33.87
CA VAL A 253 1.58 0.76 -34.51
C VAL A 253 2.52 1.09 -35.66
N TYR A 254 3.74 0.60 -35.63
CA TYR A 254 4.73 0.85 -36.66
C TYR A 254 5.57 -0.39 -36.97
N ILE A 255 6.21 -0.39 -38.12
CA ILE A 255 7.11 -1.46 -38.57
C ILE A 255 8.53 -0.93 -38.60
N ASP A 256 9.42 -1.67 -37.97
CA ASP A 256 10.87 -1.40 -38.02
C ASP A 256 11.60 -2.72 -38.34
N ASN A 257 12.47 -2.68 -39.35
CA ASN A 257 13.22 -3.85 -39.83
C ASN A 257 12.37 -5.12 -40.04
N GLY A 258 11.15 -4.96 -40.56
CA GLY A 258 10.21 -6.06 -40.80
C GLY A 258 9.49 -6.62 -39.58
N GLN A 259 9.79 -6.07 -38.40
CA GLN A 259 9.10 -6.41 -37.13
C GLN A 259 8.07 -5.33 -36.79
N THR A 260 6.85 -5.74 -36.45
CA THR A 260 5.81 -4.81 -35.97
C THR A 260 5.98 -4.52 -34.47
N TYR A 261 5.87 -3.25 -34.14
CA TYR A 261 5.96 -2.73 -32.77
C TYR A 261 4.74 -1.90 -32.42
N ILE A 262 4.47 -1.76 -31.13
CA ILE A 262 3.59 -0.73 -30.59
C ILE A 262 4.35 0.16 -29.61
N SER A 263 4.09 1.46 -29.70
CA SER A 263 4.60 2.47 -28.76
C SER A 263 3.44 2.99 -27.93
N VAL A 264 3.41 2.68 -26.65
CA VAL A 264 2.28 3.02 -25.77
C VAL A 264 2.75 3.86 -24.61
N MET A 265 2.11 5.01 -24.40
CA MET A 265 2.24 5.77 -23.17
C MET A 265 1.31 5.14 -22.13
N MET A 266 1.87 4.39 -21.19
CA MET A 266 1.09 3.69 -20.15
C MET A 266 0.30 4.67 -19.29
N GLN A 267 -1.03 4.60 -19.32
CA GLN A 267 -1.92 5.55 -18.61
C GLN A 267 -1.70 5.58 -17.08
N LYS A 268 -1.41 4.43 -16.48
CA LYS A 268 -1.22 4.34 -15.03
C LYS A 268 0.13 4.84 -14.54
N THR A 269 1.20 4.66 -15.33
CA THR A 269 2.58 4.95 -14.90
C THR A 269 3.17 6.17 -15.58
N ASN A 270 2.48 6.69 -16.61
CA ASN A 270 2.93 7.77 -17.47
C ASN A 270 4.38 7.52 -18.00
N ALA A 271 4.63 6.28 -18.40
CA ALA A 271 5.92 5.82 -18.94
C ALA A 271 5.71 5.26 -20.35
N PRO A 272 6.58 5.61 -21.32
CA PRO A 272 6.55 5.00 -22.64
C PRO A 272 7.02 3.56 -22.56
N VAL A 273 6.34 2.67 -23.29
CA VAL A 273 6.74 1.26 -23.43
C VAL A 273 6.69 0.88 -24.91
N TYR A 274 7.77 0.28 -25.38
CA TYR A 274 7.89 -0.24 -26.73
C TYR A 274 7.77 -1.77 -26.67
N ILE A 275 6.79 -2.32 -27.37
CA ILE A 275 6.50 -3.75 -27.34
C ILE A 275 6.57 -4.32 -28.75
N PRO A 276 7.51 -5.24 -29.04
CA PRO A 276 7.49 -6.00 -30.28
C PRO A 276 6.27 -6.94 -30.28
N LEU A 277 5.53 -6.94 -31.38
CA LEU A 277 4.36 -7.80 -31.53
C LEU A 277 4.78 -9.16 -32.08
N SER A 278 4.50 -10.22 -31.32
CA SER A 278 4.64 -11.58 -31.80
C SER A 278 3.56 -11.90 -32.86
N LYS A 279 3.77 -12.94 -33.68
CA LYS A 279 2.77 -13.43 -34.63
C LYS A 279 1.44 -13.75 -33.93
N GLN A 280 1.49 -14.23 -32.68
CA GLN A 280 0.28 -14.48 -31.88
C GLN A 280 -0.42 -13.19 -31.46
N ALA A 281 0.32 -12.15 -31.07
CA ALA A 281 -0.27 -10.85 -30.78
C ALA A 281 -0.95 -10.26 -32.02
N MET A 282 -0.28 -10.31 -33.17
CA MET A 282 -0.80 -9.84 -34.46
C MET A 282 -2.10 -10.55 -34.87
N LYS A 283 -2.21 -11.87 -34.64
CA LYS A 283 -3.42 -12.66 -34.92
C LYS A 283 -4.66 -12.11 -34.19
N TRP A 284 -4.48 -11.55 -33.00
CA TRP A 284 -5.57 -11.05 -32.17
C TRP A 284 -5.77 -9.52 -32.31
N MET A 285 -4.96 -8.85 -33.07
CA MET A 285 -5.15 -7.45 -33.42
C MET A 285 -6.24 -7.34 -34.52
N PRO A 286 -7.22 -6.44 -34.38
CA PRO A 286 -8.17 -6.17 -35.46
C PRO A 286 -7.48 -5.74 -36.75
N GLU A 287 -8.11 -6.01 -37.88
CA GLU A 287 -7.65 -5.45 -39.16
C GLU A 287 -7.87 -3.93 -39.20
N LYS A 288 -6.93 -3.22 -39.81
CA LYS A 288 -7.06 -1.79 -40.04
C LYS A 288 -8.10 -1.59 -41.13
N LYS A 289 -9.32 -1.25 -40.71
CA LYS A 289 -10.35 -0.76 -41.66
C LYS A 289 -10.11 0.70 -41.91
N ASP A 290 -10.39 1.16 -43.13
CA ASP A 290 -10.11 2.51 -43.63
C ASP A 290 -10.42 3.64 -42.64
N ALA A 291 -9.78 4.80 -42.83
CA ALA A 291 -9.64 5.96 -41.95
C ALA A 291 -10.90 6.52 -41.26
N ALA A 292 -12.09 6.00 -41.54
CA ALA A 292 -13.36 6.45 -40.99
C ALA A 292 -13.65 6.04 -39.53
N THR A 293 -12.81 5.22 -38.89
CA THR A 293 -13.09 4.62 -37.57
C THR A 293 -12.31 5.20 -36.41
N GLY A 294 -12.08 6.51 -36.39
CA GLY A 294 -11.61 7.25 -35.20
C GLY A 294 -10.21 6.87 -34.67
N GLY A 295 -9.38 6.21 -35.43
CA GLY A 295 -7.97 5.97 -35.12
C GLY A 295 -7.67 4.85 -34.12
N HIS A 296 -8.58 4.40 -33.29
CA HIS A 296 -8.33 3.35 -32.28
C HIS A 296 -8.31 1.93 -32.88
N VAL A 297 -7.35 1.11 -32.40
CA VAL A 297 -7.20 -0.30 -32.79
C VAL A 297 -8.38 -1.13 -32.29
N PHE A 298 -8.82 -0.90 -31.03
CA PHE A 298 -9.94 -1.62 -30.41
C PHE A 298 -11.11 -0.68 -30.17
N ASN A 299 -11.86 -0.41 -31.22
CA ASN A 299 -12.77 0.75 -31.39
C ASN A 299 -14.01 0.64 -30.54
N THR A 300 -14.42 -0.03 -29.67
CA THR A 300 -15.71 -0.03 -28.93
C THR A 300 -15.70 -0.76 -27.59
N LEU A 301 -14.56 -0.87 -26.93
CA LEU A 301 -14.49 -1.42 -25.56
C LEU A 301 -15.02 -0.40 -24.54
N VAL A 302 -16.30 -0.04 -24.65
CA VAL A 302 -16.86 1.15 -23.97
C VAL A 302 -17.17 0.90 -22.49
N ASN A 303 -17.52 -0.34 -22.06
CA ASN A 303 -17.99 -0.56 -20.70
C ASN A 303 -17.23 -1.69 -19.99
N PHE A 304 -16.52 -1.36 -18.90
CA PHE A 304 -15.75 -2.32 -18.07
C PHE A 304 -16.62 -3.43 -17.45
N GLY A 305 -17.86 -3.11 -17.04
CA GLY A 305 -18.76 -4.07 -16.44
C GLY A 305 -19.09 -5.21 -17.40
N ASN A 306 -19.41 -4.87 -18.63
CA ASN A 306 -19.72 -5.85 -19.68
C ASN A 306 -18.51 -6.67 -20.08
N VAL A 307 -17.32 -6.11 -20.10
CA VAL A 307 -16.07 -6.84 -20.43
C VAL A 307 -15.84 -7.99 -19.44
N ASN A 308 -15.84 -7.72 -18.14
CA ASN A 308 -15.59 -8.75 -17.14
C ASN A 308 -16.72 -9.80 -17.07
N GLU A 309 -17.95 -9.43 -17.33
CA GLU A 309 -19.08 -10.36 -17.41
C GLU A 309 -18.92 -11.30 -18.61
N ASN A 310 -18.59 -10.78 -19.79
CA ASN A 310 -18.28 -11.59 -20.97
C ASN A 310 -17.10 -12.53 -20.72
N LEU A 311 -16.03 -12.04 -20.09
CA LEU A 311 -14.87 -12.86 -19.74
C LEU A 311 -15.25 -14.01 -18.78
N LYS A 312 -16.11 -13.75 -17.80
CA LYS A 312 -16.58 -14.78 -16.87
C LYS A 312 -17.38 -15.87 -17.57
N LYS A 313 -18.30 -15.49 -18.47
CA LYS A 313 -19.11 -16.43 -19.26
C LYS A 313 -18.20 -17.24 -20.19
N TRP A 314 -17.29 -16.60 -20.88
CA TRP A 314 -16.34 -17.22 -21.79
C TRP A 314 -15.38 -18.19 -21.09
N ALA A 315 -14.79 -17.81 -19.96
CA ALA A 315 -13.93 -18.68 -19.17
C ALA A 315 -14.67 -19.93 -18.71
N LYS A 316 -15.93 -19.79 -18.26
CA LYS A 316 -16.77 -20.93 -17.89
C LYS A 316 -17.03 -21.86 -19.09
N ALA A 317 -17.32 -21.32 -20.26
CA ALA A 317 -17.52 -22.08 -21.49
C ALA A 317 -16.24 -22.82 -21.92
N ALA A 318 -15.06 -22.25 -21.69
CA ALA A 318 -13.75 -22.83 -21.96
C ALA A 318 -13.31 -23.86 -20.89
N GLY A 319 -14.12 -24.15 -19.88
CA GLY A 319 -13.76 -25.08 -18.80
C GLY A 319 -12.68 -24.52 -17.86
N VAL A 320 -12.56 -23.21 -17.74
CA VAL A 320 -11.58 -22.54 -16.85
C VAL A 320 -12.23 -22.20 -15.51
N ASN A 321 -11.90 -22.97 -14.47
CA ASN A 321 -12.43 -22.81 -13.10
C ASN A 321 -11.61 -21.82 -12.27
N LYS A 322 -11.37 -20.61 -12.84
CA LYS A 322 -10.64 -19.51 -12.18
C LYS A 322 -11.45 -18.23 -12.29
N HIS A 323 -11.20 -17.30 -11.36
CA HIS A 323 -11.77 -15.95 -11.48
C HIS A 323 -11.03 -15.16 -12.56
N VAL A 324 -11.57 -15.17 -13.79
CA VAL A 324 -11.00 -14.44 -14.92
C VAL A 324 -11.58 -13.03 -14.96
N SER A 325 -10.71 -12.05 -14.88
CA SER A 325 -10.97 -10.64 -15.12
C SER A 325 -10.03 -10.13 -16.21
N TYR A 326 -10.26 -8.91 -16.73
CA TYR A 326 -9.34 -8.42 -17.76
C TYR A 326 -7.89 -8.34 -17.28
N HIS A 327 -7.67 -8.03 -16.00
CA HIS A 327 -6.32 -7.95 -15.45
C HIS A 327 -5.59 -9.31 -15.39
N THR A 328 -6.35 -10.41 -15.43
CA THR A 328 -5.79 -11.78 -15.52
C THR A 328 -4.95 -11.96 -16.78
N SER A 329 -5.30 -11.31 -17.93
CA SER A 329 -4.51 -11.39 -19.18
C SER A 329 -3.06 -10.93 -18.97
N ARG A 330 -2.87 -9.83 -18.25
CA ARG A 330 -1.55 -9.30 -17.96
C ARG A 330 -0.75 -10.20 -16.99
N HIS A 331 -1.41 -10.82 -16.02
CA HIS A 331 -0.79 -11.82 -15.16
C HIS A 331 -0.40 -13.04 -15.98
N THR A 332 -1.25 -13.47 -16.91
CA THR A 332 -1.00 -14.55 -17.85
C THR A 332 0.21 -14.25 -18.74
N PHE A 333 0.30 -13.05 -19.33
CA PHE A 333 1.49 -12.66 -20.09
C PHE A 333 2.77 -12.79 -19.26
N ALA A 334 2.77 -12.20 -18.05
CA ALA A 334 3.95 -12.23 -17.18
C ALA A 334 4.39 -13.66 -16.84
N THR A 335 3.44 -14.53 -16.44
CA THR A 335 3.72 -15.91 -16.07
C THR A 335 4.13 -16.74 -17.28
N MET A 336 3.46 -16.56 -18.41
CA MET A 336 3.77 -17.27 -19.66
C MET A 336 5.20 -16.93 -20.15
N MET A 337 5.57 -15.65 -20.19
CA MET A 337 6.91 -15.24 -20.61
C MET A 337 8.00 -15.81 -19.69
N LEU A 338 7.81 -15.74 -18.37
CA LEU A 338 8.73 -16.35 -17.42
C LEU A 338 8.82 -17.87 -17.54
N THR A 339 7.71 -18.55 -17.78
CA THR A 339 7.68 -20.01 -18.02
C THR A 339 8.42 -20.38 -19.30
N LEU A 340 8.30 -19.57 -20.36
CA LEU A 340 8.97 -19.76 -21.64
C LEU A 340 10.45 -19.34 -21.64
N GLY A 341 10.99 -18.84 -20.54
CA GLY A 341 12.42 -18.58 -20.40
C GLY A 341 12.84 -17.13 -20.41
N ALA A 342 11.93 -16.18 -20.61
CA ALA A 342 12.28 -14.78 -20.53
C ALA A 342 12.76 -14.40 -19.11
N ASP A 343 13.78 -13.57 -19.02
CA ASP A 343 14.25 -13.06 -17.73
C ASP A 343 13.26 -12.07 -17.11
N ILE A 344 13.29 -11.97 -15.78
CA ILE A 344 12.35 -11.14 -15.02
C ILE A 344 12.49 -9.64 -15.33
N TYR A 345 13.71 -9.18 -15.68
CA TYR A 345 13.95 -7.78 -15.98
C TYR A 345 13.31 -7.40 -17.31
N THR A 346 13.50 -8.22 -18.35
CA THR A 346 12.86 -8.06 -19.67
C THR A 346 11.34 -8.08 -19.54
N VAL A 347 10.76 -9.04 -18.81
CA VAL A 347 9.32 -9.09 -18.57
C VAL A 347 8.83 -7.85 -17.81
N SER A 348 9.61 -7.36 -16.84
CA SER A 348 9.30 -6.13 -16.11
C SER A 348 9.25 -4.90 -17.02
N LYS A 349 10.18 -4.81 -17.97
CA LYS A 349 10.24 -3.72 -18.97
C LYS A 349 9.04 -3.78 -19.93
N LEU A 350 8.73 -4.94 -20.51
CA LEU A 350 7.57 -5.15 -21.38
C LEU A 350 6.25 -4.79 -20.67
N LEU A 351 6.15 -5.08 -19.36
CA LEU A 351 5.02 -4.69 -18.55
C LEU A 351 5.00 -3.20 -18.18
N GLY A 352 6.06 -2.43 -18.43
CA GLY A 352 6.16 -1.04 -17.99
C GLY A 352 6.09 -0.87 -16.46
N HIS A 353 6.71 -1.79 -15.71
CA HIS A 353 6.83 -1.68 -14.27
C HIS A 353 7.98 -0.73 -13.90
N ARG A 354 7.74 0.24 -13.01
CA ARG A 354 8.78 1.13 -12.48
C ARG A 354 9.83 0.42 -11.63
N SER A 355 9.49 -0.74 -11.08
CA SER A 355 10.40 -1.56 -10.26
C SER A 355 10.16 -3.03 -10.54
N VAL A 356 11.24 -3.80 -10.65
CA VAL A 356 11.22 -5.27 -10.80
C VAL A 356 10.46 -5.95 -9.64
N LYS A 357 10.42 -5.33 -8.46
CA LYS A 357 9.62 -5.80 -7.31
C LYS A 357 8.15 -6.09 -7.66
N HIS A 358 7.58 -5.34 -8.62
CA HIS A 358 6.21 -5.60 -9.07
C HIS A 358 6.09 -6.87 -9.92
N THR A 359 7.19 -7.36 -10.50
CA THR A 359 7.25 -8.59 -11.28
C THR A 359 7.64 -9.79 -10.41
N GLN A 360 8.33 -9.56 -9.28
CA GLN A 360 8.74 -10.61 -8.34
C GLN A 360 7.58 -11.40 -7.74
N ILE A 361 6.36 -10.85 -7.77
CA ILE A 361 5.15 -11.60 -7.37
C ILE A 361 4.92 -12.88 -8.19
N TYR A 362 5.51 -12.94 -9.39
CA TYR A 362 5.50 -14.12 -10.25
C TYR A 362 6.71 -15.05 -10.00
N ALA A 363 7.57 -14.71 -9.06
CA ALA A 363 8.81 -15.43 -8.76
C ALA A 363 8.57 -16.89 -8.33
N LYS A 364 7.40 -17.20 -7.74
CA LYS A 364 7.01 -18.58 -7.43
C LYS A 364 7.00 -19.51 -8.65
N ILE A 365 6.88 -18.95 -9.86
CA ILE A 365 6.96 -19.71 -11.12
C ILE A 365 8.42 -19.94 -11.51
N ILE A 366 9.31 -19.03 -11.08
CA ILE A 366 10.75 -19.13 -11.30
C ILE A 366 11.38 -20.19 -10.40
N ASP A 367 10.76 -20.52 -9.24
CA ASP A 367 11.26 -21.58 -8.36
C ASP A 367 11.34 -22.93 -9.08
N LYS A 368 10.42 -23.20 -10.00
CA LYS A 368 10.50 -24.39 -10.86
C LYS A 368 11.74 -24.40 -11.79
N LYS A 369 12.26 -23.20 -12.13
CA LYS A 369 13.49 -23.05 -12.91
C LYS A 369 14.77 -23.07 -12.08
N LYS A 370 14.67 -23.01 -10.75
CA LYS A 370 15.86 -23.18 -9.90
C LYS A 370 16.39 -24.61 -10.02
N ASP A 371 15.47 -25.58 -10.06
CA ASP A 371 15.84 -26.98 -10.25
C ASP A 371 16.47 -27.19 -11.63
N GLU A 372 15.89 -26.60 -12.69
CA GLU A 372 16.45 -26.62 -14.03
C GLU A 372 17.82 -25.90 -14.11
N ALA A 373 17.98 -24.77 -13.42
CA ALA A 373 19.24 -24.00 -13.42
C ALA A 373 20.36 -24.74 -12.68
N VAL A 374 20.03 -25.46 -11.59
CA VAL A 374 21.02 -26.28 -10.86
C VAL A 374 21.43 -27.47 -11.72
N SER A 375 20.47 -28.14 -12.42
CA SER A 375 20.79 -29.26 -13.32
C SER A 375 21.62 -28.86 -14.54
N LEU A 376 21.70 -27.58 -14.89
CA LEU A 376 22.63 -27.11 -15.92
C LEU A 376 24.11 -27.32 -15.51
N ALA A 377 24.41 -27.26 -14.23
CA ALA A 377 25.76 -27.57 -13.75
C ALA A 377 26.11 -29.05 -14.00
N ASP A 378 25.15 -29.96 -13.85
CA ASP A 378 25.34 -31.40 -14.07
C ASP A 378 25.61 -31.75 -15.56
N THR A 379 25.32 -30.83 -16.49
CA THR A 379 25.60 -31.01 -17.93
C THR A 379 27.03 -30.61 -18.32
N VAL A 380 27.75 -29.93 -17.42
CA VAL A 380 29.10 -29.40 -17.68
C VAL A 380 30.16 -30.19 -16.92
N PHE A 381 29.82 -30.83 -15.82
CA PHE A 381 30.67 -31.65 -14.97
C PHE A 381 30.24 -33.11 -14.98
#